data_7530f6ec961d092af24a7f1bd7fb26a1
#
_entry.id   7530f6ec961d092af24a7f1bd7fb26a1
#
_cell.length_a   1.000
_cell.length_b   1.000
_cell.length_c   1.000
_cell.angle_alpha   90.00
_cell.angle_beta   90.00
_cell.angle_gamma   90.00
#
_symmetry.space_group_name_H-M   'P 1'
#
loop_
_entity.id
_entity.type
_entity.pdbx_description
1 polymer ?
#
loop_
_entity_poly.entity_id
_entity_poly.type
_entity_poly.pdbx_seq_one_letter_code
_entity_poly.pdbx_strand_id
1 'polypeptide(L)'
;MNNTPSHPDIPALVADLARARLEARPLPWPATVPADVPLAYATALAVRAARSEQGDAPVGYKVGFTNRTIWPRYGVYGPIWGTVWRSSLVQIDAAASNEGVISLKGLCEPRIEPEVVFGLREAPPPDCTAAQLVAAIAWVAHGYEIVHTHFPGWKFSAVQAVADGGLHGRLLVGHTVALPAATEPEALIDALAGLRLKLYADGVLKDQGLGANVLDGPVQALLHFVRELRATPGAPALRAGDLITTGTLTDAWPVQAGQRWHTEIAAAGPLAGALKGLAVRFE
;
A
#
# COMPACT_ATOMS: atom_id res chain seq x y z
N MET A 1 39.65 3.16 -20.36
CA MET A 1 38.77 4.27 -20.00
C MET A 1 37.77 3.72 -19.01
N ASN A 2 37.99 4.01 -17.71
CA ASN A 2 37.09 3.56 -16.64
C ASN A 2 35.81 4.39 -16.70
N ASN A 3 34.75 3.84 -17.26
CA ASN A 3 33.41 4.37 -17.11
C ASN A 3 32.94 4.01 -15.70
N THR A 4 33.28 4.83 -14.71
CA THR A 4 32.57 4.80 -13.41
C THR A 4 31.12 5.16 -13.72
N PRO A 5 30.13 4.31 -13.39
CA PRO A 5 28.73 4.71 -13.57
C PRO A 5 28.52 5.96 -12.72
N SER A 6 28.16 7.06 -13.38
CA SER A 6 27.78 8.29 -12.68
C SER A 6 26.58 7.94 -11.79
N HIS A 7 26.71 8.16 -10.48
CA HIS A 7 25.57 8.06 -9.58
C HIS A 7 24.45 8.94 -10.15
N PRO A 8 23.20 8.43 -10.22
CA PRO A 8 22.08 9.24 -10.69
C PRO A 8 21.98 10.50 -9.84
N ASP A 9 21.77 11.63 -10.50
CA ASP A 9 21.49 12.90 -9.84
C ASP A 9 20.11 12.80 -9.16
N ILE A 10 20.10 12.54 -7.84
CA ILE A 10 18.86 12.39 -7.07
C ILE A 10 17.94 13.62 -7.26
N PRO A 11 18.39 14.87 -7.16
CA PRO A 11 17.57 16.03 -7.44
C PRO A 11 16.88 16.00 -8.81
N ALA A 12 17.58 15.62 -9.87
CA ALA A 12 17.00 15.50 -11.20
C ALA A 12 15.92 14.41 -11.26
N LEU A 13 16.19 13.25 -10.68
CA LEU A 13 15.22 12.15 -10.63
C LEU A 13 13.97 12.50 -9.80
N VAL A 14 14.14 13.19 -8.67
CA VAL A 14 13.03 13.71 -7.85
C VAL A 14 12.17 14.68 -8.67
N ALA A 15 12.79 15.59 -9.42
CA ALA A 15 12.08 16.55 -10.28
C ALA A 15 11.30 15.83 -11.41
N ASP A 16 11.91 14.82 -12.03
CA ASP A 16 11.25 14.03 -13.08
C ASP A 16 10.07 13.22 -12.57
N LEU A 17 10.21 12.55 -11.42
CA LEU A 17 9.11 11.83 -10.77
C LEU A 17 7.97 12.76 -10.32
N ALA A 18 8.31 13.91 -9.75
CA ALA A 18 7.33 14.93 -9.36
C ALA A 18 6.55 15.45 -10.57
N ARG A 19 7.25 15.74 -11.68
CA ARG A 19 6.65 16.18 -12.94
C ARG A 19 5.79 15.10 -13.58
N ALA A 20 6.28 13.85 -13.67
CA ALA A 20 5.54 12.73 -14.22
C ALA A 20 4.22 12.52 -13.47
N ARG A 21 4.25 12.62 -12.14
CA ARG A 21 3.07 12.53 -11.27
C ARG A 21 2.11 13.69 -11.47
N LEU A 22 2.60 14.92 -11.57
CA LEU A 22 1.76 16.11 -11.80
C LEU A 22 1.09 16.08 -13.18
N GLU A 23 1.82 15.66 -14.21
CA GLU A 23 1.35 15.61 -15.59
C GLU A 23 0.62 14.31 -15.95
N ALA A 24 0.57 13.34 -15.04
CA ALA A 24 0.00 12.01 -15.26
C ALA A 24 0.57 11.35 -16.52
N ARG A 25 1.88 11.38 -16.67
CA ARG A 25 2.55 10.84 -17.85
C ARG A 25 3.61 9.81 -17.48
N PRO A 26 3.83 8.80 -18.31
CA PRO A 26 4.94 7.88 -18.13
C PRO A 26 6.30 8.59 -18.17
N LEU A 27 7.26 8.05 -17.44
CA LEU A 27 8.66 8.43 -17.59
C LEU A 27 9.20 7.93 -18.93
N PRO A 28 10.15 8.65 -19.58
CA PRO A 28 10.79 8.15 -20.79
C PRO A 28 11.56 6.85 -20.48
N TRP A 29 11.55 5.91 -21.41
CA TRP A 29 12.30 4.66 -21.26
C TRP A 29 13.58 4.69 -22.14
N PRO A 30 14.75 4.25 -21.63
CA PRO A 30 15.02 3.85 -20.25
C PRO A 30 15.08 5.08 -19.33
N ALA A 31 14.31 5.06 -18.25
CA ALA A 31 14.36 6.13 -17.26
C ALA A 31 15.66 6.01 -16.45
N THR A 32 16.21 7.15 -16.05
CA THR A 32 17.25 7.18 -15.01
C THR A 32 16.69 6.54 -13.74
N VAL A 33 17.40 5.56 -13.18
CA VAL A 33 16.96 4.84 -11.99
C VAL A 33 18.07 4.86 -10.94
N PRO A 34 17.74 4.82 -9.64
CA PRO A 34 18.73 4.61 -8.60
C PRO A 34 19.50 3.30 -8.82
N ALA A 35 20.73 3.24 -8.33
CA ALA A 35 21.59 2.06 -8.52
C ALA A 35 21.12 0.86 -7.69
N ASP A 36 20.51 1.11 -6.52
CA ASP A 36 20.10 0.10 -5.56
C ASP A 36 18.88 0.55 -4.73
N VAL A 37 18.37 -0.35 -3.91
CA VAL A 37 17.20 -0.12 -3.05
C VAL A 37 17.43 0.99 -2.01
N PRO A 38 18.57 1.07 -1.31
CA PRO A 38 18.86 2.19 -0.41
C PRO A 38 18.76 3.56 -1.08
N LEU A 39 19.33 3.70 -2.27
CA LEU A 39 19.28 4.95 -3.03
C LEU A 39 17.85 5.24 -3.55
N ALA A 40 17.08 4.20 -3.88
CA ALA A 40 15.68 4.35 -4.25
C ALA A 40 14.84 4.87 -3.07
N TYR A 41 15.06 4.39 -1.85
CA TYR A 41 14.41 4.95 -0.66
C TYR A 41 14.87 6.37 -0.36
N ALA A 42 16.16 6.70 -0.53
CA ALA A 42 16.63 8.08 -0.40
C ALA A 42 15.89 9.02 -1.38
N THR A 43 15.69 8.56 -2.62
CA THR A 43 14.90 9.28 -3.64
C THR A 43 13.44 9.44 -3.22
N ALA A 44 12.79 8.34 -2.79
CA ALA A 44 11.40 8.38 -2.33
C ALA A 44 11.20 9.30 -1.11
N LEU A 45 12.16 9.32 -0.18
CA LEU A 45 12.16 10.23 0.97
C LEU A 45 12.36 11.69 0.57
N ALA A 46 13.20 11.97 -0.44
CA ALA A 46 13.35 13.32 -0.99
C ALA A 46 12.06 13.80 -1.68
N VAL A 47 11.38 12.93 -2.46
CA VAL A 47 10.04 13.20 -3.01
C VAL A 47 9.05 13.47 -1.90
N ARG A 48 9.11 12.67 -0.80
CA ARG A 48 8.25 12.86 0.38
C ARG A 48 8.46 14.23 1.01
N ALA A 49 9.70 14.66 1.21
CA ALA A 49 10.01 15.96 1.77
C ALA A 49 9.47 17.10 0.90
N ALA A 50 9.79 17.09 -0.39
CA ALA A 50 9.34 18.11 -1.35
C ALA A 50 7.79 18.21 -1.42
N ARG A 51 7.09 17.08 -1.39
CA ARG A 51 5.62 17.06 -1.42
C ARG A 51 5.01 17.56 -0.10
N SER A 52 5.64 17.25 1.04
CA SER A 52 5.22 17.78 2.34
C SER A 52 5.40 19.29 2.43
N GLU A 53 6.48 19.84 1.87
CA GLU A 53 6.71 21.28 1.77
C GLU A 53 5.67 21.99 0.90
N GLN A 54 5.09 21.29 -0.08
CA GLN A 54 3.98 21.76 -0.90
C GLN A 54 2.61 21.65 -0.20
N GLY A 55 2.57 21.18 1.06
CA GLY A 55 1.37 21.13 1.89
C GLY A 55 0.59 19.82 1.85
N ASP A 56 1.06 18.78 1.14
CA ASP A 56 0.41 17.46 1.17
C ASP A 56 0.95 16.63 2.35
N ALA A 57 0.09 16.39 3.32
CA ALA A 57 0.49 15.71 4.55
C ALA A 57 0.56 14.18 4.35
N PRO A 58 1.66 13.51 4.76
CA PRO A 58 1.68 12.07 4.88
C PRO A 58 0.75 11.60 6.01
N VAL A 59 -0.04 10.57 5.75
CA VAL A 59 -1.02 10.02 6.69
C VAL A 59 -0.80 8.55 7.02
N GLY A 60 0.20 7.94 6.40
CA GLY A 60 0.53 6.54 6.62
C GLY A 60 1.39 5.95 5.52
N TYR A 61 1.31 4.64 5.38
CA TYR A 61 2.16 3.86 4.51
C TYR A 61 1.37 2.80 3.74
N LYS A 62 1.82 2.51 2.53
CA LYS A 62 1.41 1.33 1.78
C LYS A 62 2.55 0.31 1.80
N VAL A 63 2.20 -0.97 1.78
CA VAL A 63 3.19 -2.06 1.71
C VAL A 63 2.92 -2.87 0.45
N GLY A 64 3.95 -3.07 -0.35
CA GLY A 64 3.89 -3.86 -1.59
C GLY A 64 4.85 -5.04 -1.56
N PHE A 65 4.78 -5.90 -2.59
CA PHE A 65 5.58 -7.12 -2.72
C PHE A 65 5.43 -8.07 -1.53
N THR A 66 4.23 -8.15 -0.97
CA THR A 66 3.93 -9.03 0.16
C THR A 66 3.61 -10.47 -0.26
N ASN A 67 3.35 -10.70 -1.55
CA ASN A 67 3.19 -12.04 -2.10
C ASN A 67 4.55 -12.61 -2.55
N ARG A 68 5.04 -13.63 -1.85
CA ARG A 68 6.35 -14.26 -2.15
C ARG A 68 6.45 -14.86 -3.55
N THR A 69 5.34 -15.18 -4.19
CA THR A 69 5.35 -15.78 -5.54
C THR A 69 5.90 -14.84 -6.61
N ILE A 70 5.83 -13.52 -6.39
CA ILE A 70 6.34 -12.52 -7.32
C ILE A 70 7.81 -12.15 -7.06
N TRP A 71 8.40 -12.53 -5.93
CA TRP A 71 9.76 -12.15 -5.54
C TRP A 71 10.85 -12.53 -6.56
N PRO A 72 10.85 -13.75 -7.13
CA PRO A 72 11.85 -14.10 -8.13
C PRO A 72 11.78 -13.21 -9.38
N ARG A 73 10.57 -12.75 -9.75
CA ARG A 73 10.36 -11.87 -10.92
C ARG A 73 11.00 -10.50 -10.75
N TYR A 74 11.02 -9.98 -9.51
CA TYR A 74 11.52 -8.63 -9.20
C TYR A 74 12.87 -8.65 -8.49
N GLY A 75 13.45 -9.84 -8.22
CA GLY A 75 14.73 -9.98 -7.52
C GLY A 75 14.70 -9.43 -6.10
N VAL A 76 13.56 -9.52 -5.40
CA VAL A 76 13.37 -9.04 -4.02
C VAL A 76 13.22 -10.21 -3.06
N TYR A 77 13.48 -9.96 -1.78
CA TYR A 77 13.34 -10.94 -0.70
C TYR A 77 12.65 -10.35 0.53
N GLY A 78 11.93 -9.25 0.35
CA GLY A 78 11.16 -8.56 1.37
C GLY A 78 10.14 -7.61 0.76
N PRO A 79 9.20 -7.10 1.57
CA PRO A 79 8.24 -6.10 1.11
C PRO A 79 8.93 -4.76 0.85
N ILE A 80 8.30 -3.97 -0.02
CA ILE A 80 8.64 -2.55 -0.20
C ILE A 80 7.53 -1.69 0.42
N TRP A 81 7.84 -0.44 0.70
CA TRP A 81 6.85 0.50 1.23
C TRP A 81 6.88 1.85 0.52
N GLY A 82 5.77 2.57 0.62
CA GLY A 82 5.60 3.92 0.11
C GLY A 82 4.75 4.76 1.05
N THR A 83 4.68 6.07 0.79
CA THR A 83 3.88 7.01 1.59
C THR A 83 2.47 7.09 1.07
N VAL A 84 1.48 6.98 1.98
CA VAL A 84 0.09 7.37 1.71
C VAL A 84 -0.11 8.84 2.09
N TRP A 85 -0.78 9.59 1.23
CA TRP A 85 -0.94 11.04 1.33
C TRP A 85 -2.36 11.42 1.67
N ARG A 86 -2.53 12.56 2.35
CA ARG A 86 -3.87 13.09 2.64
C ARG A 86 -4.69 13.27 1.35
N SER A 87 -4.07 13.79 0.30
CA SER A 87 -4.73 14.01 -1.00
C SER A 87 -5.08 12.73 -1.75
N SER A 88 -4.46 11.59 -1.41
CA SER A 88 -4.72 10.29 -2.04
C SER A 88 -5.68 9.41 -1.22
N LEU A 89 -6.04 9.82 0.00
CA LEU A 89 -6.88 9.05 0.91
C LEU A 89 -8.35 9.46 0.78
N VAL A 90 -9.21 8.47 0.57
CA VAL A 90 -10.66 8.56 0.72
C VAL A 90 -11.06 7.60 1.83
N GLN A 91 -11.70 8.10 2.86
CA GLN A 91 -12.23 7.28 3.96
C GLN A 91 -13.75 7.37 3.98
N ILE A 92 -14.42 6.23 4.01
CA ILE A 92 -15.88 6.17 4.03
C ILE A 92 -16.38 6.52 5.43
N ASP A 93 -17.37 7.40 5.48
CA ASP A 93 -18.07 7.71 6.73
C ASP A 93 -18.82 6.45 7.22
N ALA A 94 -18.73 6.14 8.50
CA ALA A 94 -19.38 4.97 9.10
C ALA A 94 -20.92 5.01 8.98
N ALA A 95 -21.51 6.17 8.81
CA ALA A 95 -22.96 6.35 8.60
C ALA A 95 -23.38 6.15 7.14
N ALA A 96 -22.43 6.17 6.18
CA ALA A 96 -22.70 5.96 4.77
C ALA A 96 -22.78 4.47 4.41
N SER A 97 -23.21 4.16 3.19
CA SER A 97 -23.00 2.85 2.61
C SER A 97 -21.49 2.58 2.46
N ASN A 98 -21.05 1.32 2.62
CA ASN A 98 -19.63 0.98 2.44
C ASN A 98 -19.24 0.97 0.95
N GLU A 99 -19.48 2.10 0.28
CA GLU A 99 -19.18 2.34 -1.14
C GLU A 99 -18.56 3.72 -1.32
N GLY A 100 -17.45 3.80 -2.04
CA GLY A 100 -16.76 5.04 -2.34
C GLY A 100 -16.65 5.33 -3.83
N VAL A 101 -16.17 6.54 -4.14
CA VAL A 101 -15.86 6.99 -5.49
C VAL A 101 -14.39 7.37 -5.55
N ILE A 102 -13.68 6.89 -6.57
CA ILE A 102 -12.27 7.20 -6.81
C ILE A 102 -12.11 7.76 -8.21
N SER A 103 -11.55 8.97 -8.29
CA SER A 103 -11.12 9.52 -9.57
C SER A 103 -9.81 8.89 -10.02
N LEU A 104 -9.78 8.38 -11.24
CA LEU A 104 -8.57 7.87 -11.90
C LEU A 104 -7.75 8.99 -12.56
N LYS A 105 -8.24 10.24 -12.51
CA LYS A 105 -7.50 11.38 -13.05
C LYS A 105 -6.14 11.52 -12.37
N GLY A 106 -5.09 11.65 -13.18
CA GLY A 106 -3.73 11.79 -12.68
C GLY A 106 -3.03 10.46 -12.40
N LEU A 107 -3.63 9.32 -12.76
CA LEU A 107 -3.03 8.00 -12.62
C LEU A 107 -2.62 7.44 -13.99
N CYS A 108 -1.47 6.75 -14.04
CA CYS A 108 -0.96 6.06 -15.21
C CYS A 108 -1.20 4.55 -15.06
N GLU A 109 -1.93 3.95 -16.01
CA GLU A 109 -2.23 2.51 -16.03
C GLU A 109 -2.74 1.96 -14.67
N PRO A 110 -3.80 2.55 -14.05
CA PRO A 110 -4.20 2.22 -12.69
C PRO A 110 -4.71 0.78 -12.55
N ARG A 111 -4.42 0.18 -11.38
CA ARG A 111 -4.92 -1.15 -10.99
C ARG A 111 -5.47 -1.13 -9.57
N ILE A 112 -6.48 -1.96 -9.32
CA ILE A 112 -7.11 -2.12 -8.01
C ILE A 112 -6.48 -3.29 -7.25
N GLU A 113 -6.22 -3.08 -5.98
CA GLU A 113 -5.66 -4.03 -5.02
C GLU A 113 -6.54 -4.05 -3.76
N PRO A 114 -7.31 -5.13 -3.52
CA PRO A 114 -8.05 -5.29 -2.26
C PRO A 114 -7.10 -5.67 -1.12
N GLU A 115 -7.13 -4.91 -0.03
CA GLU A 115 -6.18 -5.03 1.07
C GLU A 115 -6.83 -4.97 2.45
N VAL A 116 -6.11 -5.39 3.48
CA VAL A 116 -6.37 -5.05 4.87
C VAL A 116 -5.61 -3.77 5.22
N VAL A 117 -6.29 -2.87 5.92
CA VAL A 117 -5.73 -1.59 6.37
C VAL A 117 -5.80 -1.53 7.89
N PHE A 118 -4.70 -1.16 8.53
CA PHE A 118 -4.61 -0.92 9.95
C PHE A 118 -4.45 0.56 10.27
N GLY A 119 -5.06 1.02 11.37
CA GLY A 119 -4.76 2.31 11.97
C GLY A 119 -4.10 2.12 13.33
N LEU A 120 -3.02 2.84 13.59
CA LEU A 120 -2.28 2.73 14.84
C LEU A 120 -2.87 3.62 15.93
N ARG A 121 -2.96 3.09 17.17
CA ARG A 121 -3.22 3.88 18.38
C ARG A 121 -1.96 4.49 18.96
N GLU A 122 -0.82 3.83 18.73
CA GLU A 122 0.50 4.25 19.19
C GLU A 122 1.59 3.64 18.27
N ALA A 123 2.80 4.16 18.36
CA ALA A 123 3.94 3.54 17.69
C ALA A 123 4.25 2.18 18.32
N PRO A 124 4.37 1.10 17.55
CA PRO A 124 4.78 -0.19 18.11
C PRO A 124 6.22 -0.11 18.65
N PRO A 125 6.56 -0.85 19.72
CA PRO A 125 7.92 -0.86 20.27
C PRO A 125 8.97 -1.29 19.22
N PRO A 126 10.24 -0.89 19.38
CA PRO A 126 11.34 -1.50 18.65
C PRO A 126 11.33 -3.03 18.83
N ASP A 127 11.59 -3.78 17.76
CA ASP A 127 11.66 -5.26 17.77
C ASP A 127 10.40 -5.93 18.37
N CYS A 128 9.22 -5.28 18.16
CA CYS A 128 7.97 -5.77 18.71
C CYS A 128 7.65 -7.19 18.22
N THR A 129 7.06 -7.99 19.10
CA THR A 129 6.40 -9.24 18.76
C THR A 129 5.08 -8.96 18.03
N ALA A 130 4.49 -9.97 17.39
CA ALA A 130 3.17 -9.84 16.77
C ALA A 130 2.10 -9.44 17.79
N ALA A 131 2.16 -9.94 19.00
CA ALA A 131 1.23 -9.57 20.08
C ALA A 131 1.35 -8.09 20.48
N GLN A 132 2.57 -7.59 20.63
CA GLN A 132 2.81 -6.16 20.90
C GLN A 132 2.38 -5.27 19.75
N LEU A 133 2.54 -5.75 18.51
CA LEU A 133 2.07 -5.05 17.33
C LEU A 133 0.54 -4.97 17.29
N VAL A 134 -0.16 -6.07 17.58
CA VAL A 134 -1.64 -6.09 17.68
C VAL A 134 -2.13 -5.10 18.74
N ALA A 135 -1.48 -5.02 19.90
CA ALA A 135 -1.82 -4.05 20.94
C ALA A 135 -1.69 -2.59 20.48
N ALA A 136 -0.78 -2.29 19.54
CA ALA A 136 -0.60 -0.97 18.96
C ALA A 136 -1.63 -0.60 17.89
N ILE A 137 -2.49 -1.53 17.44
CA ILE A 137 -3.51 -1.29 16.42
C ILE A 137 -4.80 -0.77 17.08
N ALA A 138 -5.32 0.35 16.60
CA ALA A 138 -6.59 0.93 17.04
C ALA A 138 -7.79 0.33 16.31
N TRP A 139 -7.65 0.08 15.02
CA TRP A 139 -8.71 -0.41 14.16
C TRP A 139 -8.17 -1.17 12.96
N VAL A 140 -9.01 -2.01 12.38
CA VAL A 140 -8.80 -2.68 11.10
C VAL A 140 -9.93 -2.33 10.14
N ALA A 141 -9.63 -2.24 8.85
CA ALA A 141 -10.62 -2.06 7.78
C ALA A 141 -10.25 -2.89 6.55
N HIS A 142 -11.22 -3.11 5.69
CA HIS A 142 -10.95 -3.45 4.31
C HIS A 142 -10.79 -2.17 3.50
N GLY A 143 -9.80 -2.15 2.59
CA GLY A 143 -9.55 -1.03 1.71
C GLY A 143 -9.22 -1.47 0.29
N TYR A 144 -9.26 -0.52 -0.62
CA TYR A 144 -8.70 -0.65 -1.95
C TYR A 144 -7.53 0.29 -2.11
N GLU A 145 -6.34 -0.25 -2.36
CA GLU A 145 -5.29 0.57 -2.95
C GLU A 145 -5.48 0.60 -4.47
N ILE A 146 -5.39 1.79 -5.04
CA ILE A 146 -5.28 1.97 -6.48
C ILE A 146 -3.83 2.30 -6.77
N VAL A 147 -3.12 1.30 -7.23
CA VAL A 147 -1.72 1.44 -7.63
C VAL A 147 -1.63 1.92 -9.06
N HIS A 148 -0.58 2.63 -9.37
CA HIS A 148 -0.26 3.08 -10.72
C HIS A 148 1.23 3.11 -10.93
N THR A 149 1.69 3.24 -12.17
CA THR A 149 3.11 3.29 -12.47
C THR A 149 3.43 4.30 -13.55
N HIS A 150 4.54 5.03 -13.37
CA HIS A 150 5.10 5.88 -14.41
C HIS A 150 6.01 5.11 -15.39
N PHE A 151 6.14 3.78 -15.21
CA PHE A 151 6.91 2.90 -16.10
C PHE A 151 5.96 2.15 -17.05
N PRO A 152 6.01 2.42 -18.37
CA PRO A 152 5.03 1.92 -19.33
C PRO A 152 4.87 0.40 -19.31
N GLY A 153 3.63 -0.07 -19.43
CA GLY A 153 3.30 -1.49 -19.53
C GLY A 153 3.62 -2.30 -18.28
N TRP A 154 3.69 -1.66 -17.10
CA TRP A 154 4.02 -2.32 -15.82
C TRP A 154 5.37 -3.05 -15.84
N LYS A 155 6.33 -2.52 -16.59
CA LYS A 155 7.68 -3.06 -16.70
C LYS A 155 8.65 -2.20 -15.89
N PHE A 156 8.94 -2.63 -14.69
CA PHE A 156 9.83 -1.93 -13.75
C PHE A 156 10.61 -2.94 -12.90
N SER A 157 11.72 -2.49 -12.34
CA SER A 157 12.46 -3.20 -11.29
C SER A 157 11.92 -2.81 -9.90
N ALA A 158 12.31 -3.57 -8.87
CA ALA A 158 12.01 -3.21 -7.48
C ALA A 158 12.53 -1.82 -7.10
N VAL A 159 13.72 -1.47 -7.56
CA VAL A 159 14.35 -0.15 -7.35
C VAL A 159 13.48 0.98 -7.93
N GLN A 160 12.95 0.78 -9.15
CA GLN A 160 12.04 1.72 -9.78
C GLN A 160 10.72 1.84 -9.03
N ALA A 161 10.14 0.71 -8.60
CA ALA A 161 8.91 0.72 -7.81
C ALA A 161 9.07 1.48 -6.49
N VAL A 162 10.19 1.29 -5.78
CA VAL A 162 10.49 2.03 -4.53
C VAL A 162 10.64 3.52 -4.82
N ALA A 163 11.43 3.91 -5.83
CA ALA A 163 11.65 5.31 -6.18
C ALA A 163 10.34 6.03 -6.59
N ASP A 164 9.42 5.29 -7.24
CA ASP A 164 8.08 5.76 -7.60
C ASP A 164 7.08 5.69 -6.42
N GLY A 165 7.57 5.73 -5.19
CA GLY A 165 6.75 5.78 -3.97
C GLY A 165 5.97 4.51 -3.68
N GLY A 166 6.49 3.34 -4.07
CA GLY A 166 5.83 2.04 -3.93
C GLY A 166 4.62 1.89 -4.85
N LEU A 167 4.55 2.68 -5.94
CA LEU A 167 3.46 2.68 -6.92
C LEU A 167 2.12 3.20 -6.36
N HIS A 168 2.14 3.94 -5.24
CA HIS A 168 0.92 4.45 -4.60
C HIS A 168 0.20 5.49 -5.45
N GLY A 169 -1.06 5.27 -5.75
CA GLY A 169 -1.94 6.22 -6.44
C GLY A 169 -3.04 6.78 -5.55
N ARG A 170 -3.96 5.94 -5.08
CA ARG A 170 -5.09 6.29 -4.19
C ARG A 170 -5.31 5.18 -3.16
N LEU A 171 -5.93 5.53 -2.05
CA LEU A 171 -6.40 4.57 -1.06
C LEU A 171 -7.84 4.90 -0.68
N LEU A 172 -8.74 3.92 -0.85
CA LEU A 172 -10.09 3.95 -0.31
C LEU A 172 -10.12 3.05 0.92
N VAL A 173 -10.48 3.61 2.07
CA VAL A 173 -10.66 2.86 3.32
C VAL A 173 -12.15 2.76 3.62
N GLY A 174 -12.64 1.53 3.73
CA GLY A 174 -14.01 1.21 4.12
C GLY A 174 -14.28 1.42 5.61
N HIS A 175 -15.41 0.92 6.07
CA HIS A 175 -15.78 1.01 7.48
C HIS A 175 -14.73 0.36 8.37
N THR A 176 -14.33 1.07 9.40
CA THR A 176 -13.36 0.59 10.38
C THR A 176 -14.02 -0.26 11.46
N VAL A 177 -13.33 -1.31 11.87
CA VAL A 177 -13.66 -2.15 13.03
C VAL A 177 -12.68 -1.78 14.14
N ALA A 178 -13.20 -1.19 15.22
CA ALA A 178 -12.37 -0.85 16.36
C ALA A 178 -11.82 -2.13 17.04
N LEU A 179 -10.55 -2.09 17.40
CA LEU A 179 -9.88 -3.17 18.12
C LEU A 179 -9.59 -2.67 19.55
N PRO A 180 -10.25 -3.22 20.58
CA PRO A 180 -9.90 -2.94 21.97
C PRO A 180 -8.44 -3.29 22.27
N ALA A 181 -7.80 -2.60 23.19
CA ALA A 181 -6.42 -2.90 23.59
C ALA A 181 -6.25 -4.32 24.17
N ALA A 182 -7.34 -4.90 24.70
CA ALA A 182 -7.40 -6.26 25.21
C ALA A 182 -7.79 -7.31 24.14
N THR A 183 -7.68 -6.96 22.83
CA THR A 183 -7.91 -7.92 21.75
C THR A 183 -6.90 -9.06 21.86
N GLU A 184 -7.41 -10.30 21.86
CA GLU A 184 -6.54 -11.49 21.87
C GLU A 184 -5.72 -11.57 20.59
N PRO A 185 -4.38 -11.49 20.67
CA PRO A 185 -3.53 -11.35 19.49
C PRO A 185 -3.63 -12.53 18.53
N GLU A 186 -3.58 -13.76 19.05
CA GLU A 186 -3.62 -14.98 18.24
C GLU A 186 -4.94 -15.10 17.50
N ALA A 187 -6.06 -14.80 18.18
CA ALA A 187 -7.39 -14.84 17.55
C ALA A 187 -7.54 -13.84 16.41
N LEU A 188 -6.94 -12.64 16.52
CA LEU A 188 -6.93 -11.66 15.44
C LEU A 188 -6.00 -12.07 14.29
N ILE A 189 -4.81 -12.57 14.60
CA ILE A 189 -3.83 -13.06 13.62
C ILE A 189 -4.46 -14.16 12.77
N ASP A 190 -5.06 -15.18 13.41
CA ASP A 190 -5.68 -16.30 12.73
C ASP A 190 -6.90 -15.86 11.90
N ALA A 191 -7.73 -14.96 12.44
CA ALA A 191 -8.90 -14.44 11.75
C ALA A 191 -8.51 -13.69 10.47
N LEU A 192 -7.44 -12.90 10.52
CA LEU A 192 -6.93 -12.15 9.37
C LEU A 192 -6.20 -13.04 8.37
N ALA A 193 -5.40 -14.00 8.81
CA ALA A 193 -4.74 -14.96 7.93
C ALA A 193 -5.76 -15.86 7.21
N GLY A 194 -6.82 -16.26 7.91
CA GLY A 194 -7.90 -17.08 7.37
C GLY A 194 -8.98 -16.30 6.59
N LEU A 195 -8.88 -14.98 6.50
CA LEU A 195 -9.83 -14.15 5.76
C LEU A 195 -9.92 -14.60 4.29
N ARG A 196 -11.14 -14.71 3.78
CA ARG A 196 -11.42 -15.02 2.37
C ARG A 196 -12.09 -13.83 1.71
N LEU A 197 -11.68 -13.55 0.49
CA LEU A 197 -12.19 -12.43 -0.29
C LEU A 197 -12.52 -12.89 -1.70
N LYS A 198 -13.65 -12.39 -2.23
CA LYS A 198 -13.98 -12.45 -3.66
C LYS A 198 -14.05 -11.05 -4.21
N LEU A 199 -13.40 -10.81 -5.34
CA LEU A 199 -13.36 -9.52 -6.04
C LEU A 199 -14.20 -9.59 -7.32
N TYR A 200 -15.11 -8.64 -7.49
CA TYR A 200 -16.00 -8.54 -8.63
C TYR A 200 -15.81 -7.21 -9.36
N ALA A 201 -15.91 -7.24 -10.70
CA ALA A 201 -16.02 -6.04 -11.54
C ALA A 201 -17.34 -6.12 -12.33
N ASP A 202 -18.17 -5.08 -12.22
CA ASP A 202 -19.47 -4.98 -12.89
C ASP A 202 -20.33 -6.25 -12.71
N GLY A 203 -20.30 -6.83 -11.50
CA GLY A 203 -21.02 -8.04 -11.12
C GLY A 203 -20.36 -9.36 -11.55
N VAL A 204 -19.23 -9.33 -12.25
CA VAL A 204 -18.51 -10.53 -12.70
C VAL A 204 -17.36 -10.83 -11.75
N LEU A 205 -17.28 -12.06 -11.22
CA LEU A 205 -16.16 -12.52 -10.40
C LEU A 205 -14.86 -12.43 -11.19
N LYS A 206 -13.89 -11.70 -10.67
CA LYS A 206 -12.56 -11.51 -11.27
C LYS A 206 -11.49 -12.35 -10.58
N ASP A 207 -11.53 -12.39 -9.23
CA ASP A 207 -10.48 -13.04 -8.47
C ASP A 207 -10.96 -13.45 -7.08
N GLN A 208 -10.14 -14.27 -6.40
CA GLN A 208 -10.35 -14.69 -5.03
C GLN A 208 -9.03 -14.62 -4.27
N GLY A 209 -9.08 -14.13 -3.05
CA GLY A 209 -7.91 -13.96 -2.21
C GLY A 209 -8.05 -14.55 -0.82
N LEU A 210 -6.92 -14.77 -0.20
CA LEU A 210 -6.78 -15.21 1.18
C LEU A 210 -5.92 -14.21 1.95
N GLY A 211 -6.23 -14.01 3.22
CA GLY A 211 -5.39 -13.19 4.10
C GLY A 211 -3.95 -13.68 4.15
N ALA A 212 -3.72 -14.98 4.12
CA ALA A 212 -2.39 -15.59 4.13
C ALA A 212 -1.55 -15.29 2.88
N ASN A 213 -2.12 -14.78 1.79
CA ASN A 213 -1.37 -14.41 0.58
C ASN A 213 -0.35 -13.29 0.83
N VAL A 214 -0.54 -12.48 1.86
CA VAL A 214 0.35 -11.38 2.22
C VAL A 214 1.25 -11.78 3.39
N LEU A 215 2.39 -12.40 3.09
CA LEU A 215 3.43 -12.82 4.06
C LEU A 215 2.88 -13.65 5.23
N ASP A 216 2.01 -14.63 4.92
CA ASP A 216 1.32 -15.53 5.86
C ASP A 216 0.19 -14.86 6.67
N GLY A 217 -0.08 -13.58 6.45
CA GLY A 217 -1.20 -12.84 7.04
C GLY A 217 -0.95 -11.34 7.17
N PRO A 218 -2.01 -10.51 7.23
CA PRO A 218 -1.88 -9.06 7.31
C PRO A 218 -1.07 -8.56 8.51
N VAL A 219 -1.18 -9.20 9.68
CA VAL A 219 -0.37 -8.83 10.86
C VAL A 219 1.09 -9.16 10.63
N GLN A 220 1.40 -10.27 9.96
CA GLN A 220 2.77 -10.64 9.61
C GLN A 220 3.36 -9.67 8.58
N ALA A 221 2.58 -9.28 7.56
CA ALA A 221 2.97 -8.26 6.60
C ALA A 221 3.29 -6.93 7.28
N LEU A 222 2.45 -6.50 8.23
CA LEU A 222 2.69 -5.30 9.04
C LEU A 222 3.97 -5.42 9.88
N LEU A 223 4.24 -6.59 10.48
CA LEU A 223 5.46 -6.83 11.25
C LEU A 223 6.73 -6.76 10.38
N HIS A 224 6.68 -7.32 9.17
CA HIS A 224 7.75 -7.19 8.18
C HIS A 224 7.96 -5.72 7.80
N PHE A 225 6.89 -4.99 7.51
CA PHE A 225 6.95 -3.56 7.20
C PHE A 225 7.60 -2.74 8.32
N VAL A 226 7.24 -2.97 9.58
CA VAL A 226 7.82 -2.25 10.73
C VAL A 226 9.34 -2.45 10.79
N ARG A 227 9.82 -3.65 10.49
CA ARG A 227 11.26 -3.96 10.44
C ARG A 227 11.94 -3.26 9.26
N GLU A 228 11.36 -3.34 8.06
CA GLU A 228 11.89 -2.70 6.86
C GLU A 228 11.92 -1.17 6.99
N LEU A 229 10.86 -0.56 7.53
CA LEU A 229 10.82 0.87 7.76
C LEU A 229 11.94 1.33 8.70
N ARG A 230 12.18 0.59 9.78
CA ARG A 230 13.25 0.90 10.75
C ARG A 230 14.65 0.66 10.20
N ALA A 231 14.80 -0.33 9.32
CA ALA A 231 16.07 -0.61 8.65
C ALA A 231 16.41 0.42 7.57
N THR A 232 15.42 1.22 7.12
CA THR A 232 15.62 2.22 6.07
C THR A 232 16.19 3.51 6.66
N PRO A 233 17.42 3.93 6.27
CA PRO A 233 18.03 5.16 6.78
C PRO A 233 17.16 6.40 6.44
N GLY A 234 16.92 7.25 7.44
CA GLY A 234 16.15 8.48 7.28
C GLY A 234 14.63 8.28 7.19
N ALA A 235 14.13 7.04 7.27
CA ALA A 235 12.69 6.80 7.32
C ALA A 235 12.06 7.41 8.59
N PRO A 236 10.88 8.03 8.47
CA PRO A 236 10.18 8.57 9.63
C PRO A 236 9.72 7.46 10.58
N ALA A 237 9.74 7.75 11.89
CA ALA A 237 9.17 6.85 12.88
C ALA A 237 7.65 6.74 12.72
N LEU A 238 7.09 5.56 12.99
CA LEU A 238 5.64 5.36 13.12
C LEU A 238 5.11 6.14 14.32
N ARG A 239 3.86 6.56 14.22
CA ARG A 239 3.17 7.34 15.27
C ARG A 239 1.69 6.95 15.36
N ALA A 240 1.06 7.35 16.46
CA ALA A 240 -0.39 7.26 16.58
C ALA A 240 -1.09 7.97 15.42
N GLY A 241 -2.13 7.35 14.87
CA GLY A 241 -2.90 7.86 13.73
C GLY A 241 -2.36 7.47 12.36
N ASP A 242 -1.16 6.92 12.25
CA ASP A 242 -0.69 6.39 10.97
C ASP A 242 -1.57 5.22 10.54
N LEU A 243 -1.93 5.19 9.25
CA LEU A 243 -2.58 4.05 8.64
C LEU A 243 -1.57 3.25 7.78
N ILE A 244 -1.74 1.94 7.74
CA ILE A 244 -0.85 1.05 6.98
C ILE A 244 -1.69 0.04 6.20
N THR A 245 -1.48 -0.05 4.88
CA THR A 245 -1.99 -1.14 4.04
C THR A 245 -1.03 -2.32 4.07
N THR A 246 -1.47 -3.54 3.76
CA THR A 246 -0.67 -4.75 3.99
C THR A 246 -0.35 -5.54 2.73
N GLY A 247 -0.66 -4.97 1.57
CA GLY A 247 -0.50 -5.62 0.27
C GLY A 247 -1.77 -6.34 -0.19
N THR A 248 -1.85 -6.54 -1.49
CA THR A 248 -3.04 -7.09 -2.12
C THR A 248 -3.28 -8.55 -1.77
N LEU A 249 -4.52 -8.88 -1.48
CA LEU A 249 -4.98 -10.26 -1.23
C LEU A 249 -5.20 -11.05 -2.53
N THR A 250 -5.30 -10.36 -3.67
CA THR A 250 -5.50 -10.90 -5.03
C THR A 250 -4.39 -10.43 -5.96
N ASP A 251 -4.52 -10.69 -7.25
CA ASP A 251 -3.74 -9.95 -8.25
C ASP A 251 -4.18 -8.49 -8.34
N ALA A 252 -3.29 -7.63 -8.87
CA ALA A 252 -3.59 -6.23 -9.18
C ALA A 252 -4.30 -6.13 -10.54
N TRP A 253 -5.59 -5.81 -10.57
CA TRP A 253 -6.41 -5.79 -11.77
C TRP A 253 -6.53 -4.40 -12.38
N PRO A 254 -6.38 -4.24 -13.72
CA PRO A 254 -6.58 -2.97 -14.40
C PRO A 254 -8.00 -2.43 -14.18
N VAL A 255 -8.13 -1.12 -13.97
CA VAL A 255 -9.41 -0.43 -13.79
C VAL A 255 -9.59 0.71 -14.77
N GLN A 256 -10.85 1.03 -15.09
CA GLN A 256 -11.23 2.10 -16.00
C GLN A 256 -12.38 2.93 -15.42
N ALA A 257 -12.45 4.18 -15.82
CA ALA A 257 -13.58 5.04 -15.47
C ALA A 257 -14.92 4.42 -15.95
N GLY A 258 -15.95 4.59 -15.15
CA GLY A 258 -17.27 3.99 -15.36
C GLY A 258 -17.46 2.60 -14.75
N GLN A 259 -16.42 1.89 -14.40
CA GLN A 259 -16.52 0.57 -13.75
C GLN A 259 -16.93 0.67 -12.29
N ARG A 260 -17.68 -0.34 -11.82
CA ARG A 260 -17.98 -0.58 -10.41
C ARG A 260 -17.34 -1.89 -9.96
N TRP A 261 -16.51 -1.81 -8.94
CA TRP A 261 -15.88 -2.98 -8.30
C TRP A 261 -16.43 -3.17 -6.89
N HIS A 262 -16.52 -4.42 -6.44
CA HIS A 262 -16.86 -4.71 -5.05
C HIS A 262 -16.24 -6.02 -4.58
N THR A 263 -16.16 -6.16 -3.26
CA THR A 263 -15.72 -7.40 -2.62
C THR A 263 -16.81 -8.00 -1.76
N GLU A 264 -16.79 -9.33 -1.67
CA GLU A 264 -17.40 -10.11 -0.60
C GLU A 264 -16.30 -10.61 0.33
N ILE A 265 -16.47 -10.45 1.64
CA ILE A 265 -15.49 -10.87 2.65
C ILE A 265 -16.15 -11.88 3.59
N ALA A 266 -15.44 -12.96 3.87
CA ALA A 266 -15.73 -13.89 4.94
C ALA A 266 -14.56 -13.90 5.92
N ALA A 267 -14.80 -13.39 7.13
CA ALA A 267 -13.87 -13.38 8.25
C ALA A 267 -14.45 -14.19 9.41
N ALA A 268 -13.58 -14.80 10.21
CA ALA A 268 -13.93 -15.55 11.40
C ALA A 268 -13.56 -14.81 12.70
N GLY A 269 -13.81 -15.42 13.85
CA GLY A 269 -13.37 -14.91 15.15
C GLY A 269 -13.85 -13.49 15.44
N PRO A 270 -12.97 -12.61 15.96
CA PRO A 270 -13.34 -11.26 16.38
C PRO A 270 -13.79 -10.35 15.23
N LEU A 271 -13.57 -10.75 13.98
CA LEU A 271 -13.93 -10.00 12.78
C LEU A 271 -15.19 -10.51 12.08
N ALA A 272 -15.78 -11.61 12.58
CA ALA A 272 -16.97 -12.23 11.99
C ALA A 272 -18.14 -11.23 11.92
N GLY A 273 -18.63 -10.97 10.69
CA GLY A 273 -19.72 -10.02 10.43
C GLY A 273 -19.39 -8.54 10.68
N ALA A 274 -18.24 -8.22 11.28
CA ALA A 274 -17.79 -6.86 11.54
C ALA A 274 -16.99 -6.31 10.34
N LEU A 275 -16.00 -7.05 9.85
CA LEU A 275 -15.25 -6.69 8.66
C LEU A 275 -16.09 -7.01 7.41
N LYS A 276 -16.45 -5.98 6.67
CA LYS A 276 -17.39 -6.06 5.53
C LYS A 276 -16.70 -5.83 4.20
N GLY A 277 -17.29 -6.37 3.15
CA GLY A 277 -16.92 -6.04 1.77
C GLY A 277 -17.11 -4.55 1.51
N LEU A 278 -16.39 -4.05 0.50
CA LEU A 278 -16.31 -2.65 0.09
C LEU A 278 -16.70 -2.56 -1.38
N ALA A 279 -17.35 -1.47 -1.77
CA ALA A 279 -17.59 -1.15 -3.17
C ALA A 279 -16.89 0.16 -3.56
N VAL A 280 -16.53 0.27 -4.85
CA VAL A 280 -15.93 1.48 -5.42
C VAL A 280 -16.44 1.71 -6.84
N ARG A 281 -16.71 2.97 -7.18
CA ARG A 281 -16.93 3.43 -8.55
C ARG A 281 -15.74 4.25 -9.00
N PHE A 282 -15.35 4.07 -10.25
CA PHE A 282 -14.26 4.83 -10.84
C PHE A 282 -14.76 5.94 -11.77
N GLU A 283 -14.19 7.14 -11.65
CA GLU A 283 -14.44 8.32 -12.47
C GLU A 283 -13.17 8.80 -13.18
#